data_e17fccdb3d85039772c318e10a6d313b
#
_entry.id   e17fccdb3d85039772c318e10a6d313b
#
_cell.length_a   1.000
_cell.length_b   1.000
_cell.length_c   1.000
_cell.angle_alpha   90.00
_cell.angle_beta   90.00
_cell.angle_gamma   90.00
#
_symmetry.space_group_name_H-M   'P 1'
#
loop_
_entity.id
_entity.type
_entity.pdbx_description
1 polymer ?
#
loop_
_entity_poly.entity_id
_entity_poly.type
_entity_poly.pdbx_seq_one_letter_code
_entity_poly.pdbx_strand_id
1 'polypeptide(L)'
;MLIWVSIPCGHICFLSKIWTGVMGTNYSYDLIASQVKLTQRERKIVEFLKNNEDSLLNDTITEFSEKAGVSDATMVRFCKHLGYKGYQDFKMHVARDMIPKERQYNPSLGKEDDSSSICSKIFNNELSVLSRTLLETDIKVLEQIVDHLYAAEKIVIFGTGGSLNVAKDALHKFMKIGLMPYVYEDIDLQLMAASLLSEKDAALVISHSGGNLRTLRCLEIAKAAGAYTMALTGLGKNPISKAADLTVHIASEKMIFQSESVSTRIAQLAILDTIAAMAAFRDYERSNEAMEATRQATSHTKF
;
A
#
# COMPACT_ATOMS: atom_id res chain seq x y z
N MET A 1 -13.28 44.24 12.36
CA MET A 1 -12.22 44.80 11.50
C MET A 1 -11.61 43.65 10.74
N LEU A 2 -12.08 43.45 9.51
CA LEU A 2 -11.73 42.32 8.64
C LEU A 2 -10.47 42.68 7.85
N ILE A 3 -9.40 41.91 8.03
CA ILE A 3 -8.21 42.03 7.18
C ILE A 3 -8.29 40.92 6.13
N TRP A 4 -8.55 41.34 4.89
CA TRP A 4 -8.42 40.49 3.71
C TRP A 4 -6.95 40.37 3.36
N VAL A 5 -6.42 39.13 3.40
CA VAL A 5 -5.14 38.79 2.74
C VAL A 5 -5.48 37.92 1.53
N SER A 6 -5.24 38.47 0.37
CA SER A 6 -5.39 37.84 -0.93
C SER A 6 -4.22 36.87 -1.14
N ILE A 7 -4.51 35.56 -1.33
CA ILE A 7 -3.56 34.56 -1.80
C ILE A 7 -4.11 33.96 -3.08
N PRO A 8 -3.37 33.93 -4.19
CA PRO A 8 -3.83 33.39 -5.46
C PRO A 8 -3.60 31.88 -5.55
N CYS A 9 -4.50 31.20 -6.24
CA CYS A 9 -4.53 29.80 -6.70
C CYS A 9 -4.90 28.70 -5.69
N GLY A 10 -6.18 28.36 -5.66
CA GLY A 10 -6.67 27.05 -6.11
C GLY A 10 -6.41 25.82 -5.27
N HIS A 11 -6.52 25.85 -3.92
CA HIS A 11 -6.87 24.64 -3.17
C HIS A 11 -7.72 25.04 -1.96
N ILE A 12 -8.90 24.42 -1.88
CA ILE A 12 -9.90 24.63 -0.84
C ILE A 12 -9.34 24.16 0.51
N CYS A 13 -8.66 25.05 1.19
CA CYS A 13 -8.19 24.89 2.57
C CYS A 13 -9.12 25.70 3.51
N PHE A 14 -10.47 25.49 3.41
CA PHE A 14 -11.44 26.37 4.09
C PHE A 14 -12.33 25.68 5.14
N LEU A 15 -12.07 24.42 5.50
CA LEU A 15 -12.97 23.66 6.38
C LEU A 15 -12.39 23.20 7.72
N SER A 16 -11.27 23.77 8.19
CA SER A 16 -10.71 23.36 9.49
C SER A 16 -11.11 24.20 10.70
N LYS A 17 -12.00 25.21 10.59
CA LYS A 17 -12.28 26.16 11.68
C LYS A 17 -13.74 26.31 12.15
N ILE A 18 -14.67 25.49 11.72
CA ILE A 18 -16.03 25.52 12.27
C ILE A 18 -16.45 24.08 12.60
N TRP A 19 -15.89 23.54 13.68
CA TRP A 19 -16.47 22.33 14.25
C TRP A 19 -16.20 22.20 15.74
N THR A 20 -17.10 22.74 16.53
CA THR A 20 -17.36 22.30 17.89
C THR A 20 -18.86 22.09 18.03
N GLY A 21 -19.26 20.82 18.14
CA GLY A 21 -20.56 20.41 18.65
C GLY A 21 -21.60 20.03 17.62
N VAL A 22 -21.60 18.77 17.17
CA VAL A 22 -22.83 17.93 17.06
C VAL A 22 -22.34 16.46 17.01
N MET A 23 -22.80 15.63 17.94
CA MET A 23 -22.61 14.18 17.89
C MET A 23 -23.49 13.59 16.80
N GLY A 24 -22.85 13.05 15.75
CA GLY A 24 -23.47 12.28 14.66
C GLY A 24 -22.36 11.89 13.69
N THR A 25 -22.37 10.64 13.25
CA THR A 25 -21.47 10.10 12.21
C THR A 25 -21.68 10.84 10.89
N ASN A 26 -21.08 12.02 10.73
CA ASN A 26 -21.15 12.79 9.48
C ASN A 26 -19.84 12.61 8.73
N TYR A 27 -19.86 11.82 7.66
CA TYR A 27 -18.79 11.68 6.73
C TYR A 27 -18.54 12.98 5.96
N SER A 28 -17.33 13.22 5.46
CA SER A 28 -17.00 14.45 4.71
C SER A 28 -17.89 14.62 3.48
N TYR A 29 -18.32 13.55 2.83
CA TYR A 29 -19.25 13.62 1.70
C TYR A 29 -20.64 14.12 2.09
N ASP A 30 -21.15 13.79 3.29
CA ASP A 30 -22.42 14.29 3.81
C ASP A 30 -22.37 15.81 4.04
N LEU A 31 -21.27 16.30 4.59
CA LEU A 31 -21.07 17.71 4.81
C LEU A 31 -20.97 18.48 3.48
N ILE A 32 -20.18 17.95 2.52
CA ILE A 32 -20.05 18.57 1.19
C ILE A 32 -21.38 18.48 0.43
N ALA A 33 -22.06 17.33 0.48
CA ALA A 33 -23.36 17.15 -0.16
C ALA A 33 -24.46 18.08 0.42
N SER A 34 -24.36 18.45 1.70
CA SER A 34 -25.27 19.42 2.33
C SER A 34 -25.03 20.87 1.88
N GLN A 35 -23.82 21.18 1.41
CA GLN A 35 -23.44 22.52 0.95
C GLN A 35 -23.60 22.73 -0.57
N VAL A 36 -23.79 21.64 -1.32
CA VAL A 36 -23.91 21.64 -2.79
C VAL A 36 -25.35 21.34 -3.19
N LYS A 37 -25.84 22.04 -4.21
CA LYS A 37 -27.20 21.80 -4.75
C LYS A 37 -27.21 20.52 -5.59
N LEU A 38 -27.53 19.39 -4.96
CA LEU A 38 -27.56 18.09 -5.60
C LEU A 38 -28.78 17.92 -6.52
N THR A 39 -28.56 17.30 -7.68
CA THR A 39 -29.64 16.83 -8.58
C THR A 39 -30.38 15.64 -7.96
N GLN A 40 -31.53 15.30 -8.49
CA GLN A 40 -32.34 14.16 -8.01
C GLN A 40 -31.58 12.82 -8.13
N ARG A 41 -30.74 12.66 -9.17
CA ARG A 41 -29.91 11.46 -9.35
C ARG A 41 -28.75 11.40 -8.34
N GLU A 42 -28.14 12.53 -8.05
CA GLU A 42 -27.05 12.61 -7.05
C GLU A 42 -27.57 12.37 -5.63
N ARG A 43 -28.79 12.77 -5.32
CA ARG A 43 -29.45 12.44 -4.03
C ARG A 43 -29.63 10.94 -3.85
N LYS A 44 -29.97 10.18 -4.90
CA LYS A 44 -30.03 8.71 -4.85
C LYS A 44 -28.69 8.09 -4.51
N ILE A 45 -27.59 8.63 -5.07
CA ILE A 45 -26.23 8.17 -4.75
C ILE A 45 -25.94 8.39 -3.27
N VAL A 46 -26.22 9.57 -2.73
CA VAL A 46 -25.99 9.88 -1.31
C VAL A 46 -26.83 9.00 -0.39
N GLU A 47 -28.11 8.77 -0.73
CA GLU A 47 -29.00 7.91 0.03
C GLU A 47 -28.54 6.44 0.01
N PHE A 48 -28.09 5.95 -1.14
CA PHE A 48 -27.52 4.61 -1.27
C PHE A 48 -26.23 4.46 -0.44
N LEU A 49 -25.32 5.44 -0.52
CA LEU A 49 -24.08 5.48 0.26
C LEU A 49 -24.34 5.37 1.77
N LYS A 50 -25.31 6.11 2.31
CA LYS A 50 -25.64 6.11 3.74
C LYS A 50 -26.02 4.73 4.29
N ASN A 51 -26.60 3.89 3.44
CA ASN A 51 -27.12 2.59 3.83
C ASN A 51 -26.21 1.42 3.38
N ASN A 52 -25.18 1.69 2.55
CA ASN A 52 -24.36 0.66 1.91
C ASN A 52 -22.89 1.10 1.79
N GLU A 53 -22.29 1.53 2.90
CA GLU A 53 -20.91 2.03 2.92
C GLU A 53 -19.88 0.96 2.47
N ASP A 54 -20.08 -0.28 2.88
CA ASP A 54 -19.23 -1.41 2.47
C ASP A 54 -19.24 -1.63 0.96
N SER A 55 -20.34 -1.32 0.30
CA SER A 55 -20.45 -1.42 -1.17
C SER A 55 -19.49 -0.44 -1.86
N LEU A 56 -19.33 0.77 -1.34
CA LEU A 56 -18.36 1.71 -1.89
C LEU A 56 -16.93 1.17 -1.80
N LEU A 57 -16.58 0.50 -0.70
CA LEU A 57 -15.22 0.01 -0.46
C LEU A 57 -14.87 -1.21 -1.31
N ASN A 58 -15.84 -2.07 -1.61
CA ASN A 58 -15.62 -3.36 -2.25
C ASN A 58 -15.96 -3.36 -3.74
N ASP A 59 -16.91 -2.52 -4.19
CA ASP A 59 -17.40 -2.55 -5.55
C ASP A 59 -16.53 -1.75 -6.53
N THR A 60 -16.55 -2.18 -7.78
CA THR A 60 -16.11 -1.37 -8.93
C THR A 60 -17.09 -0.23 -9.17
N ILE A 61 -16.72 0.75 -9.99
CA ILE A 61 -17.63 1.86 -10.33
C ILE A 61 -18.94 1.33 -10.98
N THR A 62 -18.83 0.31 -11.82
CA THR A 62 -19.98 -0.28 -12.53
C THR A 62 -20.91 -0.99 -11.56
N GLU A 63 -20.39 -1.84 -10.69
CA GLU A 63 -21.19 -2.55 -9.68
C GLU A 63 -21.85 -1.59 -8.71
N PHE A 64 -21.12 -0.57 -8.25
CA PHE A 64 -21.68 0.45 -7.38
C PHE A 64 -22.79 1.27 -8.06
N SER A 65 -22.54 1.69 -9.31
CA SER A 65 -23.52 2.48 -10.08
C SER A 65 -24.80 1.70 -10.33
N GLU A 66 -24.70 0.42 -10.69
CA GLU A 66 -25.86 -0.47 -10.86
C GLU A 66 -26.67 -0.59 -9.57
N LYS A 67 -26.02 -0.85 -8.44
CA LYS A 67 -26.66 -0.96 -7.12
C LYS A 67 -27.32 0.35 -6.69
N ALA A 68 -26.69 1.49 -6.98
CA ALA A 68 -27.23 2.82 -6.69
C ALA A 68 -28.31 3.27 -7.70
N GLY A 69 -28.57 2.51 -8.77
CA GLY A 69 -29.56 2.83 -9.80
C GLY A 69 -29.19 4.04 -10.64
N VAL A 70 -27.91 4.24 -10.92
CA VAL A 70 -27.37 5.32 -11.76
C VAL A 70 -26.40 4.78 -12.80
N SER A 71 -26.01 5.59 -13.79
CA SER A 71 -24.94 5.22 -14.73
C SER A 71 -23.58 5.61 -14.19
N ASP A 72 -22.50 4.92 -14.64
CA ASP A 72 -21.11 5.23 -14.32
C ASP A 72 -20.77 6.70 -14.62
N ALA A 73 -21.26 7.21 -15.76
CA ALA A 73 -21.09 8.62 -16.13
C ALA A 73 -21.76 9.59 -15.12
N THR A 74 -22.85 9.17 -14.48
CA THR A 74 -23.51 9.93 -13.42
C THR A 74 -22.69 9.88 -12.14
N MET A 75 -22.15 8.72 -11.80
CA MET A 75 -21.27 8.55 -10.64
C MET A 75 -19.98 9.37 -10.78
N VAL A 76 -19.32 9.35 -11.93
CA VAL A 76 -18.13 10.18 -12.18
C VAL A 76 -18.45 11.67 -12.08
N ARG A 77 -19.60 12.13 -12.64
CA ARG A 77 -20.02 13.53 -12.52
C ARG A 77 -20.32 13.93 -11.09
N PHE A 78 -20.96 13.06 -10.32
CA PHE A 78 -21.20 13.25 -8.89
C PHE A 78 -19.88 13.45 -8.12
N CYS A 79 -18.91 12.56 -8.31
CA CYS A 79 -17.60 12.70 -7.67
C CYS A 79 -16.93 14.04 -8.02
N LYS A 80 -16.95 14.44 -9.30
CA LYS A 80 -16.39 15.73 -9.74
C LYS A 80 -17.18 16.92 -9.20
N HIS A 81 -18.49 16.81 -9.06
CA HIS A 81 -19.36 17.86 -8.49
C HIS A 81 -19.06 18.08 -7.00
N LEU A 82 -18.66 17.03 -6.28
CA LEU A 82 -18.20 17.10 -4.90
C LEU A 82 -16.72 17.53 -4.78
N GLY A 83 -16.01 17.80 -5.88
CA GLY A 83 -14.64 18.27 -5.90
C GLY A 83 -13.56 17.18 -5.98
N TYR A 84 -13.94 15.93 -6.17
CA TYR A 84 -13.01 14.81 -6.34
C TYR A 84 -12.62 14.63 -7.82
N LYS A 85 -11.44 14.05 -8.07
CA LYS A 85 -10.92 13.82 -9.43
C LYS A 85 -11.72 12.76 -10.20
N GLY A 86 -12.41 11.84 -9.49
CA GLY A 86 -13.22 10.77 -10.02
C GLY A 86 -13.62 9.75 -8.95
N TYR A 87 -14.16 8.60 -9.37
CA TYR A 87 -14.68 7.59 -8.45
C TYR A 87 -13.63 7.02 -7.50
N GLN A 88 -12.44 6.70 -8.00
CA GLN A 88 -11.35 6.16 -7.17
C GLN A 88 -10.88 7.18 -6.10
N ASP A 89 -10.73 8.44 -6.50
CA ASP A 89 -10.36 9.52 -5.58
C ASP A 89 -11.45 9.73 -4.50
N PHE A 90 -12.72 9.69 -4.89
CA PHE A 90 -13.87 9.73 -3.99
C PHE A 90 -13.88 8.55 -3.02
N LYS A 91 -13.75 7.31 -3.53
CA LYS A 91 -13.67 6.07 -2.75
C LYS A 91 -12.57 6.12 -1.70
N MET A 92 -11.38 6.58 -2.10
CA MET A 92 -10.24 6.77 -1.20
C MET A 92 -10.53 7.76 -0.06
N HIS A 93 -11.16 8.90 -0.37
CA HIS A 93 -11.49 9.89 0.65
C HIS A 93 -12.57 9.39 1.62
N VAL A 94 -13.61 8.73 1.11
CA VAL A 94 -14.65 8.16 1.96
C VAL A 94 -14.09 7.03 2.83
N ALA A 95 -13.27 6.13 2.27
CA ALA A 95 -12.58 5.09 3.04
C ALA A 95 -11.75 5.67 4.20
N ARG A 96 -11.09 6.80 3.96
CA ARG A 96 -10.33 7.52 5.00
C ARG A 96 -11.23 8.08 6.09
N ASP A 97 -12.41 8.59 5.74
CA ASP A 97 -13.37 9.15 6.69
C ASP A 97 -14.08 8.07 7.52
N MET A 98 -14.20 6.85 6.99
CA MET A 98 -14.74 5.68 7.69
C MET A 98 -13.81 5.18 8.80
N ILE A 99 -12.53 5.55 8.77
CA ILE A 99 -11.63 5.33 9.90
C ILE A 99 -12.15 6.21 11.05
N PRO A 100 -12.49 5.65 12.23
CA PRO A 100 -12.98 6.44 13.37
C PRO A 100 -12.10 7.67 13.60
N LYS A 101 -12.70 8.83 13.85
CA LYS A 101 -11.97 10.09 14.08
C LYS A 101 -10.91 9.99 15.18
N GLU A 102 -11.13 9.13 16.14
CA GLU A 102 -10.14 8.73 17.14
C GLU A 102 -8.90 8.06 16.54
N ARG A 103 -8.99 7.54 15.31
CA ARG A 103 -7.88 6.96 14.51
C ARG A 103 -7.37 7.89 13.42
N GLN A 104 -8.01 9.02 13.16
CA GLN A 104 -7.52 10.06 12.23
C GLN A 104 -6.50 11.00 12.90
N TYR A 105 -5.74 10.50 13.84
CA TYR A 105 -4.75 11.31 14.53
C TYR A 105 -3.62 11.72 13.58
N ASN A 106 -3.24 13.01 13.68
CA ASN A 106 -2.03 13.53 13.09
C ASN A 106 -0.85 12.69 13.63
N PRO A 107 -0.10 11.96 12.77
CA PRO A 107 0.91 11.00 13.21
C PRO A 107 2.16 11.66 13.83
N SER A 108 2.19 12.98 13.90
CA SER A 108 3.32 13.69 14.47
C SER A 108 3.38 13.52 16.00
N LEU A 109 4.46 12.90 16.47
CA LEU A 109 4.78 12.85 17.90
C LEU A 109 5.20 14.26 18.38
N GLY A 110 4.61 14.71 19.47
CA GLY A 110 4.93 15.96 20.15
C GLY A 110 5.80 15.71 21.39
N LYS A 111 6.54 16.74 21.82
CA LYS A 111 7.34 16.66 23.05
C LYS A 111 6.48 16.47 24.33
N GLU A 112 5.22 16.87 24.25
CA GLU A 112 4.24 16.78 25.35
C GLU A 112 3.44 15.48 25.35
N ASP A 113 3.72 14.56 24.41
CA ASP A 113 3.02 13.28 24.36
C ASP A 113 3.44 12.39 25.52
N ASP A 114 2.47 11.90 26.27
CA ASP A 114 2.68 10.85 27.26
C ASP A 114 2.81 9.46 26.57
N SER A 115 3.19 8.46 27.34
CA SER A 115 3.40 7.10 26.81
C SER A 115 2.14 6.50 26.17
N SER A 116 0.95 6.81 26.66
CA SER A 116 -0.32 6.33 26.09
C SER A 116 -0.60 7.00 24.74
N SER A 117 -0.40 8.30 24.65
CA SER A 117 -0.53 9.07 23.40
C SER A 117 0.48 8.58 22.33
N ILE A 118 1.74 8.37 22.73
CA ILE A 118 2.76 7.82 21.85
C ILE A 118 2.34 6.46 21.30
N CYS A 119 1.94 5.53 22.18
CA CYS A 119 1.48 4.20 21.78
C CYS A 119 0.32 4.30 20.79
N SER A 120 -0.72 5.05 21.13
CA SER A 120 -1.90 5.21 20.29
C SER A 120 -1.57 5.83 18.92
N LYS A 121 -0.71 6.84 18.87
CA LYS A 121 -0.28 7.49 17.63
C LYS A 121 0.50 6.54 16.72
N ILE A 122 1.41 5.73 17.28
CA ILE A 122 2.15 4.73 16.51
C ILE A 122 1.20 3.71 15.90
N PHE A 123 0.34 3.07 16.71
CA PHE A 123 -0.57 2.05 16.20
C PHE A 123 -1.56 2.61 15.17
N ASN A 124 -2.11 3.80 15.39
CA ASN A 124 -3.01 4.42 14.42
C ASN A 124 -2.31 4.75 13.10
N ASN A 125 -1.06 5.19 13.14
CA ASN A 125 -0.25 5.41 11.96
C ASN A 125 -0.01 4.10 11.17
N GLU A 126 0.35 3.00 11.86
CA GLU A 126 0.53 1.70 11.23
C GLU A 126 -0.75 1.20 10.55
N LEU A 127 -1.90 1.32 11.23
CA LEU A 127 -3.21 0.96 10.69
C LEU A 127 -3.58 1.81 9.46
N SER A 128 -3.28 3.12 9.50
CA SER A 128 -3.50 4.02 8.36
C SER A 128 -2.66 3.60 7.15
N VAL A 129 -1.37 3.34 7.35
CA VAL A 129 -0.47 2.91 6.27
C VAL A 129 -0.89 1.56 5.69
N LEU A 130 -1.28 0.59 6.52
CA LEU A 130 -1.80 -0.71 6.06
C LEU A 130 -3.08 -0.54 5.24
N SER A 131 -4.04 0.22 5.74
CA SER A 131 -5.32 0.46 5.04
C SER A 131 -5.11 1.14 3.69
N ARG A 132 -4.26 2.16 3.63
CA ARG A 132 -3.92 2.85 2.38
C ARG A 132 -3.16 1.94 1.41
N THR A 133 -2.25 1.13 1.91
CA THR A 133 -1.52 0.17 1.06
C THR A 133 -2.48 -0.83 0.44
N LEU A 134 -3.42 -1.39 1.21
CA LEU A 134 -4.45 -2.29 0.69
C LEU A 134 -5.29 -1.65 -0.42
N LEU A 135 -5.72 -0.40 -0.23
CA LEU A 135 -6.53 0.33 -1.22
C LEU A 135 -5.77 0.65 -2.52
N GLU A 136 -4.45 0.86 -2.44
CA GLU A 136 -3.59 1.16 -3.60
C GLU A 136 -3.04 -0.12 -4.26
N THR A 137 -3.25 -1.28 -3.65
CA THR A 137 -2.72 -2.55 -4.16
C THR A 137 -3.55 -3.05 -5.33
N ASP A 138 -2.91 -3.21 -6.49
CA ASP A 138 -3.49 -3.91 -7.63
C ASP A 138 -3.22 -5.42 -7.49
N ILE A 139 -4.28 -6.18 -7.28
CA ILE A 139 -4.21 -7.64 -7.11
C ILE A 139 -3.60 -8.32 -8.35
N LYS A 140 -3.86 -7.82 -9.56
CA LYS A 140 -3.28 -8.38 -10.79
C LYS A 140 -1.76 -8.24 -10.81
N VAL A 141 -1.22 -7.17 -10.24
CA VAL A 141 0.22 -7.00 -10.08
C VAL A 141 0.79 -8.05 -9.14
N LEU A 142 0.11 -8.37 -8.04
CA LEU A 142 0.53 -9.44 -7.12
C LEU A 142 0.46 -10.81 -7.79
N GLU A 143 -0.59 -11.09 -8.58
CA GLU A 143 -0.72 -12.33 -9.35
C GLU A 143 0.46 -12.48 -10.32
N GLN A 144 0.82 -11.44 -11.07
CA GLN A 144 1.97 -11.44 -11.97
C GLN A 144 3.29 -11.68 -11.23
N ILE A 145 3.48 -11.08 -10.04
CA ILE A 145 4.66 -11.33 -9.20
C ILE A 145 4.74 -12.82 -8.87
N VAL A 146 3.64 -13.42 -8.42
CA VAL A 146 3.60 -14.85 -8.10
C VAL A 146 3.94 -15.70 -9.32
N ASP A 147 3.42 -15.34 -10.51
CA ASP A 147 3.72 -16.03 -11.76
C ASP A 147 5.22 -16.04 -12.06
N HIS A 148 5.87 -14.89 -11.96
CA HIS A 148 7.30 -14.77 -12.21
C HIS A 148 8.17 -15.45 -11.15
N LEU A 149 7.75 -15.43 -9.86
CA LEU A 149 8.45 -16.15 -8.80
C LEU A 149 8.41 -17.66 -9.01
N TYR A 150 7.28 -18.20 -9.49
CA TYR A 150 7.16 -19.63 -9.79
C TYR A 150 7.89 -20.07 -11.05
N ALA A 151 7.95 -19.21 -12.06
CA ALA A 151 8.64 -19.49 -13.32
C ALA A 151 10.16 -19.40 -13.21
N ALA A 152 10.68 -18.70 -12.21
CA ALA A 152 12.10 -18.43 -12.08
C ALA A 152 12.91 -19.65 -11.63
N GLU A 153 14.07 -19.87 -12.30
CA GLU A 153 15.07 -20.86 -11.85
C GLU A 153 15.80 -20.37 -10.59
N LYS A 154 16.07 -19.06 -10.50
CA LYS A 154 16.64 -18.39 -9.32
C LYS A 154 15.82 -17.15 -8.97
N ILE A 155 15.64 -16.93 -7.70
CA ILE A 155 15.03 -15.71 -7.16
C ILE A 155 16.10 -15.02 -6.31
N VAL A 156 16.41 -13.76 -6.63
CA VAL A 156 17.31 -12.95 -5.77
C VAL A 156 16.54 -11.75 -5.25
N ILE A 157 16.61 -11.54 -3.93
CA ILE A 157 15.94 -10.40 -3.29
C ILE A 157 17.00 -9.39 -2.85
N PHE A 158 16.89 -8.17 -3.36
CA PHE A 158 17.83 -7.07 -3.08
C PHE A 158 17.21 -6.06 -2.12
N GLY A 159 18.02 -5.59 -1.19
CA GLY A 159 17.63 -4.54 -0.24
C GLY A 159 18.80 -4.09 0.60
N THR A 160 18.72 -2.91 1.18
CA THR A 160 19.77 -2.35 2.08
C THR A 160 19.13 -1.76 3.34
N GLY A 161 19.87 -1.75 4.46
CA GLY A 161 19.39 -1.21 5.72
C GLY A 161 18.09 -1.88 6.21
N GLY A 162 17.08 -1.09 6.54
CA GLY A 162 15.78 -1.62 6.98
C GLY A 162 15.07 -2.50 5.95
N SER A 163 15.25 -2.22 4.65
CA SER A 163 14.69 -3.04 3.56
C SER A 163 15.38 -4.41 3.45
N LEU A 164 16.63 -4.55 3.88
CA LEU A 164 17.29 -5.85 3.96
C LEU A 164 16.63 -6.78 4.98
N ASN A 165 16.16 -6.23 6.11
CA ASN A 165 15.42 -7.02 7.10
C ASN A 165 14.09 -7.55 6.51
N VAL A 166 13.42 -6.75 5.69
CA VAL A 166 12.22 -7.17 4.96
C VAL A 166 12.55 -8.24 3.91
N ALA A 167 13.68 -8.13 3.22
CA ALA A 167 14.16 -9.15 2.28
C ALA A 167 14.46 -10.48 2.98
N LYS A 168 15.05 -10.46 4.19
CA LYS A 168 15.29 -11.66 5.00
C LYS A 168 13.98 -12.30 5.48
N ASP A 169 12.98 -11.51 5.82
CA ASP A 169 11.65 -12.02 6.17
C ASP A 169 10.99 -12.69 4.96
N ALA A 170 11.08 -12.09 3.78
CA ALA A 170 10.62 -12.69 2.53
C ALA A 170 11.34 -14.02 2.23
N LEU A 171 12.66 -14.09 2.41
CA LEU A 171 13.43 -15.33 2.30
C LEU A 171 12.83 -16.43 3.18
N HIS A 172 12.61 -16.13 4.47
CA HIS A 172 12.05 -17.09 5.41
C HIS A 172 10.65 -17.57 5.01
N LYS A 173 9.76 -16.67 4.57
CA LYS A 173 8.40 -17.01 4.15
C LYS A 173 8.38 -17.85 2.88
N PHE A 174 9.16 -17.47 1.88
CA PHE A 174 9.23 -18.16 0.60
C PHE A 174 9.87 -19.55 0.73
N MET A 175 10.91 -19.70 1.56
CA MET A 175 11.48 -21.02 1.85
C MET A 175 10.45 -21.99 2.43
N LYS A 176 9.57 -21.54 3.32
CA LYS A 176 8.53 -22.37 3.90
C LYS A 176 7.57 -22.97 2.87
N ILE A 177 7.34 -22.29 1.78
CA ILE A 177 6.43 -22.70 0.71
C ILE A 177 7.17 -23.35 -0.48
N GLY A 178 8.47 -23.66 -0.29
CA GLY A 178 9.27 -24.36 -1.30
C GLY A 178 9.86 -23.49 -2.40
N LEU A 179 9.78 -22.16 -2.29
CA LEU A 179 10.56 -21.24 -3.09
C LEU A 179 11.91 -21.02 -2.41
N MET A 180 13.00 -20.96 -3.19
CA MET A 180 14.38 -20.87 -2.66
C MET A 180 15.04 -19.58 -3.10
N PRO A 181 14.66 -18.41 -2.53
CA PRO A 181 15.30 -17.15 -2.87
C PRO A 181 16.66 -17.00 -2.21
N TYR A 182 17.51 -16.17 -2.80
CA TYR A 182 18.79 -15.75 -2.24
C TYR A 182 18.72 -14.32 -1.74
N VAL A 183 19.26 -14.06 -0.56
CA VAL A 183 19.43 -12.73 0.04
C VAL A 183 20.87 -12.59 0.53
N TYR A 184 21.54 -11.54 0.09
CA TYR A 184 22.91 -11.24 0.50
C TYR A 184 22.93 -9.97 1.32
N GLU A 185 23.72 -9.96 2.42
CA GLU A 185 23.86 -8.78 3.29
C GLU A 185 24.81 -7.74 2.71
N ASP A 186 25.91 -8.25 2.17
CA ASP A 186 26.96 -7.43 1.59
C ASP A 186 26.55 -6.89 0.21
N ILE A 187 26.81 -5.60 -0.02
CA ILE A 187 26.37 -4.95 -1.27
C ILE A 187 27.16 -5.43 -2.48
N ASP A 188 28.42 -5.77 -2.33
CA ASP A 188 29.22 -6.26 -3.45
C ASP A 188 28.76 -7.66 -3.84
N LEU A 189 28.38 -8.50 -2.88
CA LEU A 189 27.73 -9.79 -3.15
C LEU A 189 26.38 -9.62 -3.85
N GLN A 190 25.58 -8.59 -3.46
CA GLN A 190 24.34 -8.30 -4.18
C GLN A 190 24.60 -7.90 -5.65
N LEU A 191 25.58 -7.05 -5.91
CA LEU A 191 25.97 -6.64 -7.26
C LEU A 191 26.51 -7.82 -8.09
N MET A 192 27.34 -8.68 -7.49
CA MET A 192 27.83 -9.90 -8.12
C MET A 192 26.68 -10.85 -8.44
N ALA A 193 25.76 -11.09 -7.50
CA ALA A 193 24.59 -11.92 -7.73
C ALA A 193 23.71 -11.38 -8.86
N ALA A 194 23.48 -10.06 -8.90
CA ALA A 194 22.72 -9.40 -9.95
C ALA A 194 23.34 -9.63 -11.35
N SER A 195 24.67 -9.61 -11.46
CA SER A 195 25.39 -9.80 -12.74
C SER A 195 25.38 -11.25 -13.24
N LEU A 196 25.06 -12.20 -12.39
CA LEU A 196 25.00 -13.64 -12.70
C LEU A 196 23.60 -14.17 -12.96
N LEU A 197 22.60 -13.27 -12.99
CA LEU A 197 21.23 -13.60 -13.36
C LEU A 197 21.10 -13.74 -14.88
N SER A 198 19.99 -14.31 -15.32
CA SER A 198 19.64 -14.55 -16.72
C SER A 198 18.14 -14.30 -16.95
N GLU A 199 17.69 -14.48 -18.18
CA GLU A 199 16.28 -14.42 -18.59
C GLU A 199 15.36 -15.45 -17.92
N LYS A 200 15.94 -16.47 -17.28
CA LYS A 200 15.21 -17.49 -16.52
C LYS A 200 15.04 -17.15 -15.05
N ASP A 201 15.60 -16.03 -14.60
CA ASP A 201 15.69 -15.66 -13.20
C ASP A 201 14.81 -14.44 -12.87
N ALA A 202 14.47 -14.30 -11.60
CA ALA A 202 13.68 -13.19 -11.09
C ALA A 202 14.46 -12.40 -10.02
N ALA A 203 14.35 -11.09 -10.08
CA ALA A 203 14.91 -10.16 -9.10
C ALA A 203 13.81 -9.38 -8.42
N LEU A 204 13.68 -9.49 -7.09
CA LEU A 204 12.78 -8.68 -6.28
C LEU A 204 13.57 -7.61 -5.52
N VAL A 205 13.27 -6.35 -5.78
CA VAL A 205 13.96 -5.21 -5.16
C VAL A 205 13.06 -4.58 -4.11
N ILE A 206 13.55 -4.47 -2.88
CA ILE A 206 12.82 -3.83 -1.77
C ILE A 206 13.51 -2.52 -1.41
N SER A 207 12.79 -1.40 -1.57
CA SER A 207 13.32 -0.07 -1.26
C SER A 207 12.20 0.88 -0.88
N HIS A 208 12.15 1.30 0.39
CA HIS A 208 11.12 2.24 0.86
C HIS A 208 11.11 3.54 0.05
N SER A 209 12.25 4.22 -0.09
CA SER A 209 12.33 5.52 -0.79
C SER A 209 12.29 5.39 -2.32
N GLY A 210 12.58 4.20 -2.86
CA GLY A 210 12.77 3.97 -4.29
C GLY A 210 13.96 4.74 -4.90
N GLY A 211 14.75 5.44 -4.09
CA GLY A 211 15.87 6.28 -4.51
C GLY A 211 17.24 5.83 -4.03
N ASN A 212 17.34 4.65 -3.38
CA ASN A 212 18.63 4.14 -2.92
C ASN A 212 19.49 3.70 -4.13
N LEU A 213 20.60 4.39 -4.36
CA LEU A 213 21.45 4.19 -5.53
C LEU A 213 22.06 2.78 -5.59
N ARG A 214 22.41 2.18 -4.45
CA ARG A 214 22.99 0.83 -4.40
C ARG A 214 21.96 -0.22 -4.83
N THR A 215 20.77 -0.12 -4.28
CA THR A 215 19.65 -1.01 -4.63
C THR A 215 19.18 -0.80 -6.08
N LEU A 216 19.14 0.44 -6.56
CA LEU A 216 18.87 0.75 -7.97
C LEU A 216 19.92 0.11 -8.88
N ARG A 217 21.21 0.17 -8.51
CA ARG A 217 22.27 -0.43 -9.30
C ARG A 217 22.15 -1.95 -9.40
N CYS A 218 21.77 -2.64 -8.31
CA CYS A 218 21.45 -4.08 -8.36
C CYS A 218 20.33 -4.38 -9.35
N LEU A 219 19.26 -3.60 -9.33
CA LEU A 219 18.13 -3.75 -10.24
C LEU A 219 18.55 -3.53 -11.72
N GLU A 220 19.31 -2.48 -12.01
CA GLU A 220 19.80 -2.18 -13.37
C GLU A 220 20.68 -3.30 -13.90
N ILE A 221 21.59 -3.84 -13.07
CA ILE A 221 22.47 -4.95 -13.46
C ILE A 221 21.65 -6.22 -13.70
N ALA A 222 20.72 -6.57 -12.79
CA ALA A 222 19.85 -7.73 -12.95
C ALA A 222 19.03 -7.64 -14.26
N LYS A 223 18.46 -6.47 -14.54
CA LYS A 223 17.72 -6.22 -15.78
C LYS A 223 18.60 -6.31 -17.02
N ALA A 224 19.80 -5.75 -16.99
CA ALA A 224 20.76 -5.84 -18.09
C ALA A 224 21.23 -7.29 -18.34
N ALA A 225 21.24 -8.13 -17.29
CA ALA A 225 21.51 -9.56 -17.39
C ALA A 225 20.32 -10.37 -17.94
N GLY A 226 19.15 -9.74 -18.13
CA GLY A 226 17.94 -10.36 -18.68
C GLY A 226 16.90 -10.80 -17.66
N ALA A 227 17.19 -10.72 -16.35
CA ALA A 227 16.28 -11.16 -15.31
C ALA A 227 15.00 -10.31 -15.29
N TYR A 228 13.85 -10.94 -14.97
CA TYR A 228 12.62 -10.22 -14.74
C TYR A 228 12.68 -9.47 -13.43
N THR A 229 12.48 -8.16 -13.47
CA THR A 229 12.71 -7.29 -12.31
C THR A 229 11.41 -6.79 -11.70
N MET A 230 11.23 -7.04 -10.41
CA MET A 230 10.09 -6.64 -9.61
C MET A 230 10.53 -5.71 -8.49
N ALA A 231 9.70 -4.74 -8.14
CA ALA A 231 10.00 -3.79 -7.08
C ALA A 231 8.86 -3.67 -6.07
N LEU A 232 9.23 -3.57 -4.80
CA LEU A 232 8.37 -3.19 -3.68
C LEU A 232 8.87 -1.86 -3.13
N THR A 233 8.16 -0.75 -3.39
CA THR A 233 8.63 0.60 -3.10
C THR A 233 7.51 1.56 -2.72
N GLY A 234 7.87 2.73 -2.18
CA GLY A 234 6.89 3.75 -1.79
C GLY A 234 6.08 4.31 -2.95
N LEU A 235 4.92 4.88 -2.62
CA LEU A 235 4.01 5.50 -3.59
C LEU A 235 4.69 6.59 -4.43
N GLY A 236 4.27 6.68 -5.68
CA GLY A 236 4.72 7.70 -6.63
C GLY A 236 5.89 7.25 -7.51
N LYS A 237 6.22 8.11 -8.47
CA LYS A 237 7.30 7.85 -9.42
C LYS A 237 8.66 8.05 -8.73
N ASN A 238 9.42 7.00 -8.64
CA ASN A 238 10.79 7.01 -8.12
C ASN A 238 11.72 6.25 -9.07
N PRO A 239 13.07 6.37 -8.91
CA PRO A 239 14.03 5.72 -9.81
C PRO A 239 13.83 4.20 -9.93
N ILE A 240 13.60 3.51 -8.82
CA ILE A 240 13.41 2.05 -8.81
C ILE A 240 12.11 1.65 -9.51
N SER A 241 10.99 2.35 -9.23
CA SER A 241 9.71 2.05 -9.89
C SER A 241 9.69 2.32 -11.39
N LYS A 242 10.59 3.21 -11.88
CA LYS A 242 10.75 3.45 -13.32
C LYS A 242 11.61 2.41 -14.00
N ALA A 243 12.55 1.82 -13.30
CA ALA A 243 13.52 0.87 -13.84
C ALA A 243 12.99 -0.58 -13.82
N ALA A 244 12.17 -0.95 -12.83
CA ALA A 244 11.59 -2.28 -12.69
C ALA A 244 10.54 -2.59 -13.79
N ASP A 245 10.39 -3.87 -14.14
CA ASP A 245 9.35 -4.34 -15.07
C ASP A 245 7.99 -4.33 -14.40
N LEU A 246 7.92 -4.64 -13.09
CA LEU A 246 6.71 -4.65 -12.32
C LEU A 246 6.93 -3.99 -10.95
N THR A 247 5.95 -3.22 -10.47
CA THR A 247 6.10 -2.50 -9.19
C THR A 247 4.84 -2.59 -8.35
N VAL A 248 5.01 -2.97 -7.08
CA VAL A 248 4.01 -2.80 -6.02
C VAL A 248 4.35 -1.56 -5.22
N HIS A 249 3.37 -0.70 -5.03
CA HIS A 249 3.51 0.52 -4.28
C HIS A 249 3.00 0.39 -2.84
N ILE A 250 3.78 0.89 -1.90
CA ILE A 250 3.47 0.90 -0.47
C ILE A 250 3.16 2.32 -0.04
N ALA A 251 2.06 2.52 0.65
CA ALA A 251 1.77 3.79 1.28
C ALA A 251 2.80 4.11 2.37
N SER A 252 3.06 5.38 2.57
CA SER A 252 3.90 5.86 3.65
C SER A 252 3.34 7.15 4.22
N GLU A 253 3.48 7.33 5.53
CA GLU A 253 3.21 8.59 6.20
C GLU A 253 4.51 9.12 6.82
N LYS A 254 4.69 10.45 6.75
CA LYS A 254 5.88 11.09 7.33
C LYS A 254 5.70 11.20 8.84
N MET A 255 6.54 10.56 9.63
CA MET A 255 6.68 10.78 11.06
C MET A 255 7.90 11.64 11.38
N ILE A 256 7.92 12.27 12.54
CA ILE A 256 8.95 13.25 12.96
C ILE A 256 10.33 12.60 13.15
N PHE A 257 10.43 11.31 13.48
CA PHE A 257 11.70 10.58 13.47
C PHE A 257 12.03 10.09 12.07
N GLN A 258 12.41 11.04 11.19
CA GLN A 258 12.34 10.94 9.73
C GLN A 258 13.46 10.18 9.03
N SER A 259 14.33 9.45 9.69
CA SER A 259 15.37 8.73 8.94
C SER A 259 14.89 7.43 8.29
N GLU A 260 13.89 6.76 8.88
CA GLU A 260 13.28 5.56 8.31
C GLU A 260 11.80 5.47 8.68
N SER A 261 10.93 5.29 7.71
CA SER A 261 9.51 5.05 7.97
C SER A 261 9.32 3.64 8.55
N VAL A 262 9.12 3.56 9.85
CA VAL A 262 8.83 2.31 10.55
C VAL A 262 7.54 1.70 10.00
N SER A 263 6.52 2.51 9.81
CA SER A 263 5.19 2.11 9.30
C SER A 263 5.22 1.44 7.94
N THR A 264 6.07 1.91 7.03
CA THR A 264 6.20 1.31 5.71
C THR A 264 6.68 -0.13 5.78
N ARG A 265 7.49 -0.48 6.77
CA ARG A 265 8.02 -1.84 6.93
C ARG A 265 6.91 -2.83 7.23
N ILE A 266 5.96 -2.48 8.09
CA ILE A 266 4.79 -3.34 8.40
C ILE A 266 3.94 -3.57 7.15
N ALA A 267 3.72 -2.53 6.35
CA ALA A 267 2.98 -2.67 5.10
C ALA A 267 3.75 -3.49 4.04
N GLN A 268 5.08 -3.37 3.97
CA GLN A 268 5.91 -4.24 3.12
C GLN A 268 5.80 -5.71 3.53
N LEU A 269 5.82 -5.99 4.83
CA LEU A 269 5.64 -7.34 5.36
C LEU A 269 4.25 -7.89 5.02
N ALA A 270 3.19 -7.08 5.13
CA ALA A 270 1.83 -7.49 4.78
C ALA A 270 1.68 -7.83 3.28
N ILE A 271 2.31 -7.07 2.39
CA ILE A 271 2.34 -7.39 0.95
C ILE A 271 3.11 -8.69 0.70
N LEU A 272 4.26 -8.91 1.36
CA LEU A 272 5.03 -10.14 1.21
C LEU A 272 4.29 -11.35 1.79
N ASP A 273 3.53 -11.19 2.89
CA ASP A 273 2.63 -12.22 3.40
C ASP A 273 1.55 -12.58 2.38
N THR A 274 0.98 -11.56 1.73
CA THR A 274 -0.02 -11.76 0.68
C THR A 274 0.57 -12.52 -0.51
N ILE A 275 1.75 -12.10 -1.01
CA ILE A 275 2.44 -12.80 -2.11
C ILE A 275 2.77 -14.24 -1.72
N ALA A 276 3.28 -14.48 -0.51
CA ALA A 276 3.60 -15.82 -0.03
C ALA A 276 2.35 -16.70 0.08
N ALA A 277 1.25 -16.16 0.60
CA ALA A 277 -0.03 -16.87 0.66
C ALA A 277 -0.57 -17.19 -0.74
N MET A 278 -0.61 -16.21 -1.65
CA MET A 278 -1.05 -16.43 -3.03
C MET A 278 -0.18 -17.48 -3.72
N ALA A 279 1.14 -17.43 -3.52
CA ALA A 279 2.07 -18.43 -4.03
C ALA A 279 1.79 -19.83 -3.46
N ALA A 280 1.56 -19.94 -2.15
CA ALA A 280 1.24 -21.21 -1.50
C ALA A 280 -0.08 -21.82 -2.03
N PHE A 281 -1.09 -21.01 -2.26
CA PHE A 281 -2.38 -21.49 -2.77
C PHE A 281 -2.35 -21.80 -4.27
N ARG A 282 -1.40 -21.25 -5.03
CA ARG A 282 -1.23 -21.56 -6.45
C ARG A 282 -0.80 -23.01 -6.69
N ASP A 283 0.06 -23.56 -5.83
CA ASP A 283 0.48 -24.95 -5.81
C ASP A 283 0.44 -25.45 -4.35
N TYR A 284 -0.78 -25.72 -3.93
CA TYR A 284 -1.07 -26.04 -2.52
C TYR A 284 -0.36 -27.32 -2.05
N GLU A 285 -0.33 -28.36 -2.89
CA GLU A 285 0.26 -29.65 -2.52
C GLU A 285 1.77 -29.52 -2.32
N ARG A 286 2.48 -28.96 -3.29
CA ARG A 286 3.92 -28.67 -3.19
C ARG A 286 4.25 -27.78 -1.99
N SER A 287 3.48 -26.73 -1.77
CA SER A 287 3.70 -25.82 -0.66
C SER A 287 3.46 -26.47 0.69
N ASN A 288 2.45 -27.33 0.80
CA ASN A 288 2.16 -28.09 2.02
C ASN A 288 3.27 -29.09 2.33
N GLU A 289 3.78 -29.81 1.33
CA GLU A 289 4.93 -30.71 1.48
C GLU A 289 6.17 -29.95 1.96
N ALA A 290 6.46 -28.77 1.37
CA ALA A 290 7.57 -27.94 1.77
C ALA A 290 7.43 -27.41 3.21
N MET A 291 6.20 -26.98 3.59
CA MET A 291 5.90 -26.53 4.96
C MET A 291 6.11 -27.66 5.97
N GLU A 292 5.68 -28.88 5.64
CA GLU A 292 5.86 -30.05 6.51
C GLU A 292 7.35 -30.40 6.64
N ALA A 293 8.09 -30.44 5.53
CA ALA A 293 9.53 -30.72 5.52
C ALA A 293 10.32 -29.71 6.35
N THR A 294 10.04 -28.40 6.17
CA THR A 294 10.71 -27.33 6.93
C THR A 294 10.33 -27.35 8.41
N ARG A 295 9.09 -27.73 8.74
CA ARG A 295 8.63 -27.91 10.12
C ARG A 295 9.37 -29.08 10.79
N GLN A 296 9.46 -30.20 10.12
CA GLN A 296 10.17 -31.39 10.62
C GLN A 296 11.65 -31.11 10.83
N ALA A 297 12.32 -30.44 9.88
CA ALA A 297 13.73 -30.09 9.99
C ALA A 297 14.04 -29.19 11.22
N THR A 298 13.06 -28.37 11.64
CA THR A 298 13.22 -27.46 12.79
C THR A 298 12.60 -27.98 14.08
N SER A 299 11.90 -29.11 14.06
CA SER A 299 11.15 -29.63 15.22
C SER A 299 12.07 -30.02 16.39
N HIS A 300 13.23 -30.58 16.09
CA HIS A 300 14.20 -31.03 17.11
C HIS A 300 14.91 -29.89 17.84
N THR A 301 14.69 -28.64 17.43
CA THR A 301 15.25 -27.45 18.09
C THR A 301 14.28 -26.78 19.04
N LYS A 302 13.06 -27.31 19.19
CA LYS A 302 12.04 -26.80 20.09
C LYS A 302 11.84 -27.77 21.27
N PHE A 303 11.94 -27.23 22.48
CA PHE A 303 11.62 -27.93 23.72
C PHE A 303 10.11 -28.04 23.88
#